data_a2b5a230f35698e74c8b7868d65fae53
#
_entry.id   a2b5a230f35698e74c8b7868d65fae53
#
_cell.length_a   1.000
_cell.length_b   1.000
_cell.length_c   1.000
_cell.angle_alpha   90.00
_cell.angle_beta   90.00
_cell.angle_gamma   90.00
#
_symmetry.space_group_name_H-M   'P 1'
#
loop_
_entity.id
_entity.type
_entity.pdbx_description
1 polymer ?
#
loop_
_entity_poly.entity_id
_entity_poly.type
_entity_poly.pdbx_seq_one_letter_code
_entity_poly.pdbx_strand_id
1 'polypeptide(L)'
;MSLSISMPLRRLGRLFCLSSALVAPAAFADSYTDFQQASGQLEALMAKATPQSGLPRLGDPGVAQLFAHIADGPRLFRAPVAALQYMNQSVSLCERSTNLGKSYYQFGLTLPLPLSGAELQQARREQVTQNLADYGDEMAALFAFGMHCHAHLIGLMEKEFSSQPLPEVSSAERMRARAFSKGSSTMFVNVVQFVQVPFWNVAQKKRMLEAAAQHAAANANLMAPPLRERLLTSLADADKDLDPALAPALAAIRQALSVTTCTGLCQYY
;
A
#
# COMPACT_ATOMS: atom_id res chain seq x y z
N MET A 1 60.33 -40.27 4.09
CA MET A 1 59.66 -39.41 3.11
C MET A 1 58.16 -39.77 3.11
N SER A 2 57.38 -39.04 3.87
CA SER A 2 55.90 -39.21 3.93
C SER A 2 55.27 -37.89 3.54
N LEU A 3 54.59 -37.88 2.44
CA LEU A 3 53.82 -36.73 1.92
C LEU A 3 52.38 -36.86 2.44
N SER A 4 52.02 -36.03 3.40
CA SER A 4 50.61 -35.83 3.82
C SER A 4 49.97 -34.83 2.88
N ILE A 5 48.95 -35.26 2.13
CA ILE A 5 48.10 -34.39 1.32
C ILE A 5 46.86 -34.08 2.16
N SER A 6 46.79 -32.88 2.74
CA SER A 6 45.60 -32.33 3.37
C SER A 6 44.77 -31.62 2.30
N MET A 7 43.60 -32.18 1.94
CA MET A 7 42.59 -31.49 1.14
C MET A 7 41.74 -30.58 2.03
N PRO A 8 41.49 -29.32 1.63
CA PRO A 8 40.68 -28.43 2.43
C PRO A 8 39.19 -28.66 2.16
N LEU A 9 38.46 -28.99 3.21
CA LEU A 9 36.99 -29.17 3.32
C LEU A 9 36.19 -27.84 3.19
N ARG A 10 36.57 -26.97 2.29
CA ARG A 10 35.94 -25.62 2.18
C ARG A 10 35.07 -25.38 0.94
N ARG A 11 34.75 -26.41 0.15
CA ARG A 11 33.96 -26.20 -1.09
C ARG A 11 32.51 -26.68 -1.07
N LEU A 12 32.04 -27.32 0.00
CA LEU A 12 30.66 -27.83 0.05
C LEU A 12 29.63 -26.84 0.63
N GLY A 13 30.07 -25.75 1.28
CA GLY A 13 29.15 -24.76 1.88
C GLY A 13 28.57 -23.71 0.92
N ARG A 14 29.11 -23.61 -0.30
CA ARG A 14 28.67 -22.56 -1.26
C ARG A 14 27.60 -23.00 -2.27
N LEU A 15 27.34 -24.27 -2.40
CA LEU A 15 26.34 -24.79 -3.34
C LEU A 15 24.90 -24.78 -2.82
N PHE A 16 24.71 -24.73 -1.49
CA PHE A 16 23.35 -24.71 -0.90
C PHE A 16 22.75 -23.31 -0.80
N CYS A 17 23.56 -22.25 -0.82
CA CYS A 17 23.03 -20.85 -0.80
C CYS A 17 22.60 -20.33 -2.16
N LEU A 18 23.00 -20.97 -3.27
CA LEU A 18 22.64 -20.53 -4.62
C LEU A 18 21.25 -20.99 -5.08
N SER A 19 20.72 -22.06 -4.51
CA SER A 19 19.40 -22.58 -4.89
C SER A 19 18.23 -21.83 -4.25
N SER A 20 18.40 -21.24 -3.08
CA SER A 20 17.34 -20.44 -2.44
C SER A 20 17.23 -19.02 -2.98
N ALA A 21 18.29 -18.47 -3.57
CA ALA A 21 18.27 -17.12 -4.17
C ALA A 21 17.61 -17.08 -5.56
N LEU A 22 17.49 -18.23 -6.25
CA LEU A 22 16.89 -18.32 -7.59
C LEU A 22 15.37 -18.54 -7.58
N VAL A 23 14.81 -19.06 -6.46
CA VAL A 23 13.38 -19.34 -6.37
C VAL A 23 12.57 -18.06 -6.02
N ALA A 24 13.12 -17.17 -5.21
CA ALA A 24 12.43 -15.92 -4.83
C ALA A 24 12.20 -14.95 -6.02
N PRO A 25 13.14 -14.78 -6.96
CA PRO A 25 12.91 -13.97 -8.16
C PRO A 25 11.81 -14.50 -9.08
N ALA A 26 11.75 -15.81 -9.28
CA ALA A 26 10.76 -16.43 -10.16
C ALA A 26 9.32 -16.26 -9.60
N ALA A 27 9.11 -16.51 -8.31
CA ALA A 27 7.80 -16.37 -7.68
C ALA A 27 7.26 -14.94 -7.71
N PHE A 28 8.12 -13.93 -7.61
CA PHE A 28 7.71 -12.53 -7.75
C PHE A 28 7.38 -12.20 -9.22
N ALA A 29 8.17 -12.70 -10.17
CA ALA A 29 7.94 -12.49 -11.60
C ALA A 29 6.60 -13.07 -12.05
N ASP A 30 6.24 -14.27 -11.61
CA ASP A 30 4.96 -14.92 -11.90
C ASP A 30 3.79 -14.12 -11.29
N SER A 31 3.90 -13.75 -10.01
CA SER A 31 2.86 -12.96 -9.33
C SER A 31 2.69 -11.56 -9.94
N TYR A 32 3.78 -10.93 -10.40
CA TYR A 32 3.74 -9.66 -11.09
C TYR A 32 3.05 -9.77 -12.46
N THR A 33 3.31 -10.83 -13.19
CA THR A 33 2.65 -11.12 -14.49
C THR A 33 1.15 -11.32 -14.29
N ASP A 34 0.75 -12.13 -13.31
CA ASP A 34 -0.66 -12.34 -12.95
C ASP A 34 -1.35 -11.00 -12.60
N PHE A 35 -0.69 -10.16 -11.79
CA PHE A 35 -1.19 -8.83 -11.46
C PHE A 35 -1.36 -7.95 -12.70
N GLN A 36 -0.38 -7.92 -13.60
CA GLN A 36 -0.43 -7.13 -14.83
C GLN A 36 -1.58 -7.56 -15.74
N GLN A 37 -1.77 -8.86 -15.89
CA GLN A 37 -2.86 -9.40 -16.70
C GLN A 37 -4.22 -9.08 -16.07
N ALA A 38 -4.41 -9.34 -14.79
CA ALA A 38 -5.67 -9.10 -14.09
C ALA A 38 -6.04 -7.60 -14.05
N SER A 39 -5.06 -6.73 -13.76
CA SER A 39 -5.30 -5.29 -13.76
C SER A 39 -5.62 -4.75 -15.15
N GLY A 40 -4.96 -5.26 -16.21
CA GLY A 40 -5.29 -4.90 -17.59
C GLY A 40 -6.71 -5.32 -18.01
N GLN A 41 -7.16 -6.50 -17.57
CA GLN A 41 -8.53 -6.95 -17.80
C GLN A 41 -9.55 -6.07 -17.05
N LEU A 42 -9.27 -5.72 -15.80
CA LEU A 42 -10.13 -4.81 -15.03
C LEU A 42 -10.22 -3.43 -15.66
N GLU A 43 -9.09 -2.86 -16.08
CA GLU A 43 -9.03 -1.58 -16.80
C GLU A 43 -9.87 -1.62 -18.11
N ALA A 44 -9.79 -2.73 -18.85
CA ALA A 44 -10.57 -2.92 -20.06
C ALA A 44 -12.09 -3.00 -19.79
N LEU A 45 -12.50 -3.55 -18.64
CA LEU A 45 -13.89 -3.52 -18.19
C LEU A 45 -14.30 -2.10 -17.78
N MET A 46 -13.47 -1.41 -17.01
CA MET A 46 -13.71 -0.03 -16.59
C MET A 46 -13.85 0.93 -17.78
N ALA A 47 -13.05 0.73 -18.84
CA ALA A 47 -13.11 1.56 -20.05
C ALA A 47 -14.45 1.45 -20.81
N LYS A 48 -15.21 0.39 -20.56
CA LYS A 48 -16.56 0.18 -21.13
C LYS A 48 -17.68 0.72 -20.25
N ALA A 49 -17.34 1.16 -19.02
CA ALA A 49 -18.32 1.66 -18.08
C ALA A 49 -18.94 2.99 -18.56
N THR A 50 -20.23 3.11 -18.33
CA THR A 50 -21.00 4.35 -18.56
C THR A 50 -21.66 4.77 -17.25
N PRO A 51 -22.14 6.00 -17.12
CA PRO A 51 -22.91 6.39 -15.94
C PRO A 51 -24.10 5.48 -15.62
N GLN A 52 -24.67 4.83 -16.63
CA GLN A 52 -25.81 3.93 -16.48
C GLN A 52 -25.39 2.50 -16.06
N SER A 53 -24.27 1.99 -16.58
CA SER A 53 -23.78 0.66 -16.22
C SER A 53 -22.97 0.63 -14.93
N GLY A 54 -22.36 1.76 -14.56
CA GLY A 54 -21.40 1.81 -13.46
C GLY A 54 -20.06 1.12 -13.79
N LEU A 55 -19.15 1.13 -12.82
CA LEU A 55 -17.89 0.40 -12.88
C LEU A 55 -18.08 -1.07 -12.48
N PRO A 56 -17.16 -1.98 -12.89
CA PRO A 56 -17.18 -3.38 -12.49
C PRO A 56 -17.20 -3.53 -10.97
N ARG A 57 -18.04 -4.41 -10.43
CA ARG A 57 -18.16 -4.68 -8.99
C ARG A 57 -17.64 -6.05 -8.63
N LEU A 58 -17.17 -6.21 -7.39
CA LEU A 58 -16.71 -7.52 -6.87
C LEU A 58 -17.76 -8.63 -7.00
N GLY A 59 -19.05 -8.27 -6.99
CA GLY A 59 -20.15 -9.20 -7.21
C GLY A 59 -20.37 -9.59 -8.67
N ASP A 60 -19.75 -8.92 -9.63
CA ASP A 60 -19.95 -9.23 -11.04
C ASP A 60 -19.16 -10.49 -11.46
N PRO A 61 -19.67 -11.27 -12.42
CA PRO A 61 -19.00 -12.47 -12.88
C PRO A 61 -17.56 -12.23 -13.32
N GLY A 62 -16.63 -12.97 -12.72
CA GLY A 62 -15.20 -12.90 -13.01
C GLY A 62 -14.42 -11.75 -12.35
N VAL A 63 -15.08 -10.69 -11.87
CA VAL A 63 -14.40 -9.53 -11.26
C VAL A 63 -13.73 -9.92 -9.94
N ALA A 64 -14.37 -10.74 -9.10
CA ALA A 64 -13.77 -11.23 -7.87
C ALA A 64 -12.44 -11.97 -8.11
N GLN A 65 -12.33 -12.72 -9.22
CA GLN A 65 -11.08 -13.41 -9.58
C GLN A 65 -9.98 -12.41 -9.97
N LEU A 66 -10.31 -11.33 -10.68
CA LEU A 66 -9.37 -10.26 -11.00
C LEU A 66 -8.83 -9.62 -9.72
N PHE A 67 -9.73 -9.30 -8.77
CA PHE A 67 -9.33 -8.73 -7.49
C PHE A 67 -8.49 -9.69 -6.63
N ALA A 68 -8.69 -11.00 -6.73
CA ALA A 68 -7.83 -11.98 -6.06
C ALA A 68 -6.37 -11.95 -6.56
N HIS A 69 -6.13 -11.50 -7.78
CA HIS A 69 -4.77 -11.29 -8.31
C HIS A 69 -4.25 -9.87 -8.07
N ILE A 70 -5.13 -8.86 -8.05
CA ILE A 70 -4.75 -7.44 -7.92
C ILE A 70 -4.54 -7.04 -6.46
N ALA A 71 -5.37 -7.54 -5.54
CA ALA A 71 -5.45 -7.04 -4.16
C ALA A 71 -4.89 -8.02 -3.11
N ASP A 72 -4.14 -9.04 -3.51
CA ASP A 72 -3.48 -9.98 -2.61
C ASP A 72 -2.05 -9.53 -2.28
N GLY A 73 -1.93 -8.54 -1.40
CA GLY A 73 -0.64 -8.03 -0.95
C GLY A 73 0.25 -9.10 -0.31
N PRO A 74 -0.24 -9.95 0.60
CA PRO A 74 0.55 -11.04 1.17
C PRO A 74 1.12 -12.01 0.15
N ARG A 75 0.43 -12.27 -0.95
CA ARG A 75 0.95 -13.11 -2.04
C ARG A 75 2.00 -12.38 -2.87
N LEU A 76 1.73 -11.15 -3.27
CA LEU A 76 2.58 -10.37 -4.16
C LEU A 76 3.91 -9.96 -3.51
N PHE A 77 3.91 -9.70 -2.20
CA PHE A 77 5.08 -9.23 -1.45
C PHE A 77 5.68 -10.27 -0.50
N ARG A 78 5.44 -11.57 -0.75
CA ARG A 78 6.01 -12.68 0.06
C ARG A 78 7.53 -12.78 -0.01
N ALA A 79 8.12 -12.42 -1.13
CA ALA A 79 9.57 -12.46 -1.29
C ALA A 79 10.21 -11.44 -0.33
N PRO A 80 11.30 -11.81 0.37
CA PRO A 80 12.02 -10.85 1.19
C PRO A 80 12.42 -9.67 0.31
N VAL A 81 12.40 -8.46 0.89
CA VAL A 81 12.85 -7.21 0.25
C VAL A 81 14.35 -7.32 -0.06
N ALA A 82 14.69 -8.23 -0.96
CA ALA A 82 16.07 -8.63 -1.16
C ALA A 82 16.75 -7.87 -2.30
N ALA A 83 15.98 -7.33 -3.25
CA ALA A 83 16.60 -6.86 -4.47
C ALA A 83 16.02 -5.51 -4.92
N LEU A 84 16.84 -4.46 -4.83
CA LEU A 84 16.59 -3.14 -5.43
C LEU A 84 16.27 -3.24 -6.94
N GLN A 85 16.72 -4.31 -7.62
CA GLN A 85 16.39 -4.57 -9.02
C GLN A 85 14.88 -4.66 -9.29
N TYR A 86 14.05 -4.97 -8.29
CA TYR A 86 12.60 -5.03 -8.43
C TYR A 86 11.90 -3.71 -8.05
N MET A 87 12.64 -2.67 -7.70
CA MET A 87 12.07 -1.38 -7.30
C MET A 87 11.09 -0.84 -8.35
N ASN A 88 11.51 -0.80 -9.62
CA ASN A 88 10.68 -0.27 -10.70
C ASN A 88 9.40 -1.09 -10.91
N GLN A 89 9.47 -2.42 -10.80
CA GLN A 89 8.30 -3.29 -10.90
C GLN A 89 7.35 -3.05 -9.72
N SER A 90 7.88 -2.97 -8.51
CA SER A 90 7.10 -2.69 -7.31
C SER A 90 6.42 -1.32 -7.37
N VAL A 91 7.14 -0.28 -7.82
CA VAL A 91 6.58 1.07 -8.03
C VAL A 91 5.44 1.02 -9.05
N SER A 92 5.68 0.41 -10.22
CA SER A 92 4.67 0.29 -11.29
C SER A 92 3.41 -0.45 -10.82
N LEU A 93 3.57 -1.52 -10.05
CA LEU A 93 2.47 -2.28 -9.47
C LEU A 93 1.65 -1.42 -8.50
N CYS A 94 2.32 -0.71 -7.60
CA CYS A 94 1.68 0.16 -6.62
C CYS A 94 0.97 1.35 -7.26
N GLU A 95 1.59 1.98 -8.26
CA GLU A 95 0.97 3.07 -9.03
C GLU A 95 -0.27 2.60 -9.77
N ARG A 96 -0.20 1.45 -10.42
CA ARG A 96 -1.34 0.89 -11.16
C ARG A 96 -2.52 0.60 -10.23
N SER A 97 -2.27 -0.03 -9.08
CA SER A 97 -3.30 -0.27 -8.07
C SER A 97 -3.91 1.04 -7.54
N THR A 98 -3.08 2.04 -7.30
CA THR A 98 -3.53 3.38 -6.89
C THR A 98 -4.42 4.01 -7.96
N ASN A 99 -4.07 3.86 -9.23
CA ASN A 99 -4.87 4.40 -10.34
C ASN A 99 -6.22 3.66 -10.48
N LEU A 100 -6.26 2.34 -10.26
CA LEU A 100 -7.53 1.60 -10.18
C LEU A 100 -8.42 2.16 -9.05
N GLY A 101 -7.88 2.37 -7.86
CA GLY A 101 -8.62 2.99 -6.74
C GLY A 101 -9.13 4.39 -7.06
N LYS A 102 -8.29 5.21 -7.72
CA LYS A 102 -8.71 6.54 -8.20
C LYS A 102 -9.84 6.47 -9.22
N SER A 103 -9.83 5.48 -10.11
CA SER A 103 -10.89 5.31 -11.10
C SER A 103 -12.25 5.07 -10.45
N TYR A 104 -12.32 4.26 -9.39
CA TYR A 104 -13.54 4.12 -8.60
C TYR A 104 -13.92 5.41 -7.88
N TYR A 105 -12.98 6.03 -7.20
CA TYR A 105 -13.20 7.28 -6.45
C TYR A 105 -13.68 8.43 -7.34
N GLN A 106 -13.14 8.53 -8.56
CA GLN A 106 -13.36 9.66 -9.48
C GLN A 106 -14.40 9.35 -10.57
N PHE A 107 -15.06 8.22 -10.53
CA PHE A 107 -16.03 7.86 -11.55
C PHE A 107 -17.13 8.93 -11.70
N GLY A 108 -17.38 9.36 -12.93
CA GLY A 108 -18.34 10.42 -13.23
C GLY A 108 -17.88 11.86 -12.97
N LEU A 109 -16.77 12.09 -12.24
CA LEU A 109 -16.31 13.46 -11.89
C LEU A 109 -15.77 14.26 -13.08
N THR A 110 -15.34 13.58 -14.15
CA THR A 110 -14.81 14.21 -15.36
C THR A 110 -15.88 14.58 -16.37
N LEU A 111 -17.12 14.16 -16.12
CA LEU A 111 -18.22 14.50 -17.01
C LEU A 111 -18.50 16.01 -16.95
N PRO A 112 -18.72 16.65 -18.10
CA PRO A 112 -19.07 18.07 -18.13
C PRO A 112 -20.45 18.25 -17.47
N LEU A 113 -20.48 19.06 -16.42
CA LEU A 113 -21.74 19.47 -15.78
C LEU A 113 -22.02 20.94 -16.18
N PRO A 114 -23.26 21.31 -16.44
CA PRO A 114 -23.64 22.69 -16.75
C PRO A 114 -23.73 23.55 -15.48
N LEU A 115 -22.77 23.36 -14.58
CA LEU A 115 -22.69 23.97 -13.26
C LEU A 115 -21.37 24.73 -13.12
N SER A 116 -21.32 25.73 -12.26
CA SER A 116 -20.10 26.50 -11.99
C SER A 116 -19.93 26.81 -10.50
N GLY A 117 -18.74 27.22 -10.12
CA GLY A 117 -18.45 27.67 -8.76
C GLY A 117 -18.82 26.69 -7.68
N ALA A 118 -19.59 27.15 -6.68
CA ALA A 118 -19.96 26.36 -5.51
C ALA A 118 -20.87 25.15 -5.83
N GLU A 119 -21.78 25.31 -6.80
CA GLU A 119 -22.68 24.22 -7.22
C GLU A 119 -21.92 23.08 -7.86
N LEU A 120 -20.93 23.36 -8.71
CA LEU A 120 -20.05 22.32 -9.27
C LEU A 120 -19.25 21.59 -8.20
N GLN A 121 -18.74 22.32 -7.21
CA GLN A 121 -18.00 21.73 -6.09
C GLN A 121 -18.92 20.83 -5.22
N GLN A 122 -20.15 21.26 -5.02
CA GLN A 122 -21.14 20.48 -4.28
C GLN A 122 -21.49 19.18 -5.04
N ALA A 123 -21.82 19.28 -6.32
CA ALA A 123 -22.14 18.12 -7.15
C ALA A 123 -20.98 17.11 -7.20
N ARG A 124 -19.73 17.59 -7.27
CA ARG A 124 -18.54 16.73 -7.20
C ARG A 124 -18.40 16.03 -5.85
N ARG A 125 -18.64 16.71 -4.73
CA ARG A 125 -18.63 16.08 -3.40
C ARG A 125 -19.71 15.00 -3.28
N GLU A 126 -20.89 15.27 -3.77
CA GLU A 126 -22.00 14.31 -3.78
C GLU A 126 -21.64 13.07 -4.62
N GLN A 127 -21.06 13.28 -5.82
CA GLN A 127 -20.62 12.17 -6.66
C GLN A 127 -19.53 11.32 -5.97
N VAL A 128 -18.56 11.94 -5.31
CA VAL A 128 -17.54 11.22 -4.53
C VAL A 128 -18.18 10.42 -3.41
N THR A 129 -19.11 11.00 -2.68
CA THR A 129 -19.85 10.31 -1.61
C THR A 129 -20.62 9.11 -2.15
N GLN A 130 -21.27 9.27 -3.29
CA GLN A 130 -21.99 8.20 -3.98
C GLN A 130 -21.01 7.08 -4.41
N ASN A 131 -19.87 7.44 -5.03
CA ASN A 131 -18.85 6.47 -5.43
C ASN A 131 -18.30 5.66 -4.24
N LEU A 132 -18.06 6.34 -3.12
CA LEU A 132 -17.61 5.69 -1.87
C LEU A 132 -18.66 4.71 -1.32
N ALA A 133 -19.95 5.02 -1.49
CA ALA A 133 -21.04 4.13 -1.08
C ALA A 133 -21.19 2.95 -2.05
N ASP A 134 -21.17 3.23 -3.35
CA ASP A 134 -21.45 2.24 -4.39
C ASP A 134 -20.32 1.22 -4.59
N TYR A 135 -19.07 1.64 -4.41
CA TYR A 135 -17.85 0.87 -4.67
C TYR A 135 -17.01 0.63 -3.41
N GLY A 136 -17.66 0.58 -2.25
CA GLY A 136 -16.98 0.44 -0.96
C GLY A 136 -16.13 -0.84 -0.85
N ASP A 137 -16.57 -1.96 -1.39
CA ASP A 137 -15.86 -3.25 -1.33
C ASP A 137 -14.59 -3.23 -2.20
N GLU A 138 -14.70 -2.71 -3.43
CA GLU A 138 -13.58 -2.56 -4.37
C GLU A 138 -12.53 -1.59 -3.80
N MET A 139 -12.99 -0.47 -3.28
CA MET A 139 -12.10 0.55 -2.70
C MET A 139 -11.43 0.05 -1.42
N ALA A 140 -12.17 -0.64 -0.55
CA ALA A 140 -11.58 -1.24 0.66
C ALA A 140 -10.51 -2.28 0.29
N ALA A 141 -10.73 -3.08 -0.76
CA ALA A 141 -9.75 -4.03 -1.25
C ALA A 141 -8.49 -3.34 -1.79
N LEU A 142 -8.66 -2.33 -2.64
CA LEU A 142 -7.54 -1.61 -3.27
C LEU A 142 -6.77 -0.75 -2.26
N PHE A 143 -7.43 -0.12 -1.29
CA PHE A 143 -6.75 0.64 -0.24
C PHE A 143 -6.00 -0.27 0.75
N ALA A 144 -6.58 -1.42 1.13
CA ALA A 144 -5.86 -2.42 1.92
C ALA A 144 -4.61 -2.91 1.18
N PHE A 145 -4.73 -3.21 -0.10
CA PHE A 145 -3.59 -3.55 -0.94
C PHE A 145 -2.57 -2.42 -1.03
N GLY A 146 -3.03 -1.16 -1.12
CA GLY A 146 -2.18 0.03 -1.07
C GLY A 146 -1.31 0.08 0.18
N MET A 147 -1.80 -0.37 1.33
CA MET A 147 -1.00 -0.45 2.57
C MET A 147 0.14 -1.47 2.45
N HIS A 148 -0.11 -2.65 1.88
CA HIS A 148 0.94 -3.62 1.60
C HIS A 148 1.97 -3.09 0.61
N CYS A 149 1.51 -2.42 -0.43
CA CYS A 149 2.32 -1.74 -1.44
C CYS A 149 3.28 -0.73 -0.82
N HIS A 150 2.73 0.22 -0.06
CA HIS A 150 3.52 1.26 0.58
C HIS A 150 4.52 0.68 1.59
N ALA A 151 4.12 -0.31 2.39
CA ALA A 151 5.03 -0.98 3.32
C ALA A 151 6.18 -1.68 2.60
N HIS A 152 5.91 -2.32 1.47
CA HIS A 152 6.96 -2.93 0.64
C HIS A 152 7.94 -1.87 0.09
N LEU A 153 7.42 -0.77 -0.44
CA LEU A 153 8.25 0.35 -0.93
C LEU A 153 9.05 1.01 0.20
N ILE A 154 8.48 1.16 1.41
CA ILE A 154 9.19 1.64 2.59
C ILE A 154 10.41 0.75 2.86
N GLY A 155 10.21 -0.56 2.91
CA GLY A 155 11.31 -1.51 3.14
C GLY A 155 12.40 -1.46 2.08
N LEU A 156 12.03 -1.26 0.80
CA LEU A 156 13.00 -1.07 -0.29
C LEU A 156 13.79 0.23 -0.12
N MET A 157 13.11 1.33 0.20
CA MET A 157 13.74 2.64 0.42
C MET A 157 14.65 2.62 1.66
N GLU A 158 14.20 2.04 2.76
CA GLU A 158 15.01 1.92 3.97
C GLU A 158 16.29 1.11 3.70
N LYS A 159 16.20 0.05 2.90
CA LYS A 159 17.36 -0.75 2.50
C LYS A 159 18.33 0.05 1.61
N GLU A 160 17.82 0.84 0.67
CA GLU A 160 18.63 1.71 -0.18
C GLU A 160 19.38 2.73 0.67
N PHE A 161 18.69 3.42 1.58
CA PHE A 161 19.30 4.46 2.43
C PHE A 161 20.15 3.91 3.56
N SER A 162 19.86 2.73 4.12
CA SER A 162 20.68 2.14 5.18
C SER A 162 22.07 1.67 4.71
N SER A 163 22.23 1.52 3.40
CA SER A 163 23.53 1.17 2.81
C SER A 163 24.51 2.37 2.72
N GLN A 164 24.04 3.59 3.00
CA GLN A 164 24.81 4.83 2.89
C GLN A 164 24.89 5.53 4.24
N PRO A 165 26.08 5.98 4.69
CA PRO A 165 26.18 6.82 5.87
C PRO A 165 25.40 8.13 5.68
N LEU A 166 24.67 8.58 6.71
CA LEU A 166 23.87 9.82 6.68
C LEU A 166 24.57 11.06 6.10
N PRO A 167 25.86 11.32 6.40
CA PRO A 167 26.58 12.46 5.83
C PRO A 167 26.79 12.39 4.31
N GLU A 168 26.76 11.18 3.73
CA GLU A 168 27.04 10.95 2.31
C GLU A 168 25.79 11.04 1.44
N VAL A 169 24.60 11.05 2.06
CA VAL A 169 23.32 11.16 1.33
C VAL A 169 23.19 12.55 0.73
N SER A 170 23.08 12.60 -0.58
CA SER A 170 22.94 13.86 -1.33
C SER A 170 21.64 14.61 -0.99
N SER A 171 21.62 15.92 -1.27
CA SER A 171 20.42 16.73 -1.08
C SER A 171 19.25 16.25 -1.95
N ALA A 172 19.51 15.73 -3.15
CA ALA A 172 18.49 15.17 -4.05
C ALA A 172 17.89 13.89 -3.47
N GLU A 173 18.68 13.02 -2.90
CA GLU A 173 18.23 11.78 -2.23
C GLU A 173 17.40 12.09 -0.98
N ARG A 174 17.84 13.04 -0.15
CA ARG A 174 17.04 13.51 0.99
C ARG A 174 15.68 14.07 0.55
N MET A 175 15.65 14.81 -0.55
CA MET A 175 14.39 15.33 -1.11
C MET A 175 13.49 14.20 -1.58
N ARG A 176 14.02 13.17 -2.25
CA ARG A 176 13.25 11.96 -2.64
C ARG A 176 12.71 11.23 -1.42
N ALA A 177 13.53 11.00 -0.39
CA ALA A 177 13.10 10.36 0.86
C ALA A 177 11.95 11.14 1.52
N ARG A 178 12.04 12.47 1.59
CA ARG A 178 10.98 13.33 2.14
C ARG A 178 9.69 13.27 1.32
N ALA A 179 9.79 13.34 0.01
CA ALA A 179 8.62 13.26 -0.88
C ALA A 179 7.90 11.91 -0.75
N PHE A 180 8.67 10.82 -0.72
CA PHE A 180 8.16 9.47 -0.49
C PHE A 180 7.49 9.34 0.88
N SER A 181 8.17 9.79 1.95
CA SER A 181 7.64 9.76 3.32
C SER A 181 6.33 10.55 3.44
N LYS A 182 6.25 11.72 2.81
CA LYS A 182 5.04 12.54 2.79
C LYS A 182 3.89 11.82 2.07
N GLY A 183 4.15 11.22 0.92
CA GLY A 183 3.15 10.48 0.14
C GLY A 183 2.60 9.27 0.91
N SER A 184 3.50 8.43 1.45
CA SER A 184 3.15 7.24 2.23
C SER A 184 2.41 7.59 3.51
N SER A 185 2.87 8.61 4.25
CA SER A 185 2.18 9.09 5.45
C SER A 185 0.78 9.61 5.14
N THR A 186 0.60 10.34 4.03
CA THR A 186 -0.72 10.83 3.61
C THR A 186 -1.65 9.67 3.28
N MET A 187 -1.17 8.67 2.56
CA MET A 187 -1.94 7.47 2.23
C MET A 187 -2.39 6.75 3.51
N PHE A 188 -1.48 6.52 4.46
CA PHE A 188 -1.80 5.87 5.73
C PHE A 188 -2.84 6.65 6.53
N VAL A 189 -2.68 7.97 6.65
CA VAL A 189 -3.66 8.84 7.34
C VAL A 189 -5.03 8.74 6.68
N ASN A 190 -5.11 8.81 5.36
CA ASN A 190 -6.37 8.70 4.63
C ASN A 190 -7.06 7.36 4.89
N VAL A 191 -6.32 6.24 4.83
CA VAL A 191 -6.89 4.90 5.09
C VAL A 191 -7.44 4.81 6.51
N VAL A 192 -6.72 5.34 7.51
CA VAL A 192 -7.20 5.35 8.89
C VAL A 192 -8.44 6.25 9.06
N GLN A 193 -8.51 7.38 8.35
CA GLN A 193 -9.67 8.27 8.40
C GLN A 193 -10.91 7.67 7.73
N PHE A 194 -10.76 6.78 6.77
CA PHE A 194 -11.91 6.09 6.15
C PHE A 194 -12.73 5.26 7.14
N VAL A 195 -12.19 4.92 8.32
CA VAL A 195 -12.98 4.28 9.38
C VAL A 195 -14.19 5.11 9.81
N GLN A 196 -14.10 6.44 9.67
CA GLN A 196 -15.15 7.38 10.04
C GLN A 196 -16.22 7.57 8.94
N VAL A 197 -16.04 6.95 7.78
CA VAL A 197 -17.03 7.04 6.68
C VAL A 197 -18.32 6.33 7.10
N PRO A 198 -19.44 7.04 7.21
CA PRO A 198 -20.64 6.51 7.85
C PRO A 198 -21.34 5.42 7.05
N PHE A 199 -21.22 5.41 5.72
CA PHE A 199 -21.88 4.45 4.83
C PHE A 199 -21.05 3.20 4.55
N TRP A 200 -19.82 3.10 5.05
CA TRP A 200 -19.04 1.88 4.96
C TRP A 200 -19.39 0.91 6.10
N ASN A 201 -19.59 -0.35 5.73
CA ASN A 201 -19.89 -1.40 6.69
C ASN A 201 -18.63 -1.83 7.46
N VAL A 202 -18.86 -2.59 8.55
CA VAL A 202 -17.77 -3.04 9.45
C VAL A 202 -16.74 -3.88 8.72
N ALA A 203 -17.13 -4.71 7.75
CA ALA A 203 -16.22 -5.58 7.02
C ALA A 203 -15.26 -4.77 6.13
N GLN A 204 -15.75 -3.72 5.45
CA GLN A 204 -14.94 -2.80 4.65
C GLN A 204 -13.94 -2.05 5.51
N LYS A 205 -14.41 -1.47 6.62
CA LYS A 205 -13.56 -0.75 7.60
C LYS A 205 -12.51 -1.67 8.20
N LYS A 206 -12.90 -2.89 8.60
CA LYS A 206 -12.01 -3.89 9.18
C LYS A 206 -10.90 -4.27 8.22
N ARG A 207 -11.23 -4.58 6.97
CA ARG A 207 -10.24 -4.94 5.94
C ARG A 207 -9.14 -3.89 5.79
N MET A 208 -9.50 -2.62 5.75
CA MET A 208 -8.54 -1.52 5.64
C MET A 208 -7.72 -1.33 6.90
N LEU A 209 -8.37 -1.35 8.06
CA LEU A 209 -7.69 -1.14 9.33
C LEU A 209 -6.73 -2.28 9.67
N GLU A 210 -7.07 -3.54 9.36
CA GLU A 210 -6.18 -4.67 9.55
C GLU A 210 -4.91 -4.53 8.70
N ALA A 211 -5.06 -4.15 7.43
CA ALA A 211 -3.90 -3.86 6.56
C ALA A 211 -3.07 -2.67 7.09
N ALA A 212 -3.72 -1.60 7.54
CA ALA A 212 -3.04 -0.46 8.13
C ALA A 212 -2.32 -0.83 9.44
N ALA A 213 -2.95 -1.63 10.30
CA ALA A 213 -2.38 -2.11 11.57
C ALA A 213 -1.14 -2.99 11.34
N GLN A 214 -1.19 -3.89 10.36
CA GLN A 214 -0.07 -4.76 10.01
C GLN A 214 1.18 -3.95 9.61
N HIS A 215 1.01 -2.77 9.05
CA HIS A 215 2.10 -1.92 8.55
C HIS A 215 2.27 -0.61 9.34
N ALA A 216 1.59 -0.49 10.49
CA ALA A 216 1.57 0.74 11.26
C ALA A 216 2.96 1.18 11.74
N ALA A 217 3.81 0.25 12.17
CA ALA A 217 5.17 0.57 12.64
C ALA A 217 6.03 1.17 11.52
N ALA A 218 6.02 0.58 10.33
CA ALA A 218 6.75 1.11 9.17
C ALA A 218 6.27 2.52 8.81
N ASN A 219 4.95 2.75 8.78
CA ASN A 219 4.39 4.06 8.48
C ASN A 219 4.66 5.09 9.60
N ALA A 220 4.61 4.68 10.87
CA ALA A 220 4.95 5.57 12.00
C ALA A 220 6.39 6.08 11.92
N ASN A 221 7.33 5.23 11.48
CA ASN A 221 8.73 5.60 11.27
C ASN A 221 8.94 6.63 10.14
N LEU A 222 7.98 6.81 9.27
CA LEU A 222 8.03 7.84 8.22
C LEU A 222 7.42 9.16 8.66
N MET A 223 6.58 9.17 9.68
CA MET A 223 5.77 10.34 10.02
C MET A 223 6.55 11.33 10.86
N ALA A 224 6.46 12.59 10.48
CA ALA A 224 6.88 13.68 11.35
C ALA A 224 6.07 13.67 12.67
N PRO A 225 6.71 13.97 13.82
CA PRO A 225 6.03 13.93 15.12
C PRO A 225 4.69 14.67 15.18
N PRO A 226 4.55 15.89 14.62
CA PRO A 226 3.27 16.61 14.66
C PRO A 226 2.14 15.91 13.87
N LEU A 227 2.49 15.13 12.84
CA LEU A 227 1.49 14.36 12.09
C LEU A 227 1.02 13.15 12.89
N ARG A 228 1.94 12.45 13.57
CA ARG A 228 1.60 11.33 14.47
C ARG A 228 0.67 11.76 15.59
N GLU A 229 0.98 12.87 16.25
CA GLU A 229 0.17 13.44 17.34
C GLU A 229 -1.25 13.77 16.88
N ARG A 230 -1.40 14.43 15.73
CA ARG A 230 -2.71 14.73 15.15
C ARG A 230 -3.51 13.47 14.83
N LEU A 231 -2.85 12.45 14.29
CA LEU A 231 -3.51 11.18 13.98
C LEU A 231 -3.94 10.45 15.25
N LEU A 232 -3.10 10.43 16.30
CA LEU A 232 -3.47 9.85 17.60
C LEU A 232 -4.67 10.55 18.21
N THR A 233 -4.72 11.89 18.15
CA THR A 233 -5.88 12.67 18.61
C THR A 233 -7.14 12.32 17.82
N SER A 234 -7.05 12.29 16.49
CA SER A 234 -8.18 11.92 15.62
C SER A 234 -8.70 10.50 15.91
N LEU A 235 -7.80 9.56 16.19
CA LEU A 235 -8.17 8.18 16.54
C LEU A 235 -8.84 8.09 17.94
N ALA A 236 -8.41 8.90 18.89
CA ALA A 236 -9.03 8.94 20.21
C ALA A 236 -10.47 9.48 20.17
N ASP A 237 -10.73 10.45 19.30
CA ASP A 237 -12.07 10.99 19.10
C ASP A 237 -13.00 10.00 18.37
N ALA A 238 -12.44 9.27 17.41
CA ALA A 238 -13.18 8.25 16.65
C ALA A 238 -13.62 7.04 17.49
N ASP A 239 -12.95 6.78 18.61
CA ASP A 239 -13.18 5.56 19.43
C ASP A 239 -14.57 5.51 20.09
N LYS A 240 -15.19 6.66 20.28
CA LYS A 240 -16.41 6.78 21.07
C LYS A 240 -17.62 6.07 20.45
N ASP A 241 -17.61 5.92 19.12
CA ASP A 241 -18.74 5.40 18.35
C ASP A 241 -18.35 4.22 17.42
N LEU A 242 -17.20 3.60 17.67
CA LEU A 242 -16.69 2.54 16.79
C LEU A 242 -17.19 1.15 17.16
N ASP A 243 -17.45 0.35 16.13
CA ASP A 243 -17.76 -1.07 16.29
C ASP A 243 -16.61 -1.79 17.01
N PRO A 244 -16.90 -2.58 18.07
CA PRO A 244 -15.89 -3.33 18.82
C PRO A 244 -15.00 -4.23 17.97
N ALA A 245 -15.48 -4.71 16.83
CA ALA A 245 -14.70 -5.53 15.90
C ALA A 245 -13.48 -4.79 15.29
N LEU A 246 -13.45 -3.46 15.34
CA LEU A 246 -12.36 -2.63 14.83
C LEU A 246 -11.30 -2.32 15.91
N ALA A 247 -11.63 -2.50 17.19
CA ALA A 247 -10.79 -2.11 18.32
C ALA A 247 -9.37 -2.73 18.29
N PRO A 248 -9.16 -4.02 17.96
CA PRO A 248 -7.82 -4.61 17.93
C PRO A 248 -6.89 -3.92 16.92
N ALA A 249 -7.38 -3.64 15.70
CA ALA A 249 -6.59 -2.99 14.66
C ALA A 249 -6.24 -1.54 15.05
N LEU A 250 -7.20 -0.81 15.62
CA LEU A 250 -6.98 0.55 16.13
C LEU A 250 -5.99 0.61 17.27
N ALA A 251 -6.04 -0.36 18.20
CA ALA A 251 -5.08 -0.47 19.29
C ALA A 251 -3.65 -0.69 18.78
N ALA A 252 -3.49 -1.57 17.78
CA ALA A 252 -2.19 -1.81 17.15
C ALA A 252 -1.65 -0.55 16.42
N ILE A 253 -2.51 0.17 15.72
CA ILE A 253 -2.14 1.44 15.07
C ILE A 253 -1.70 2.48 16.11
N ARG A 254 -2.45 2.65 17.20
CA ARG A 254 -2.09 3.59 18.28
C ARG A 254 -0.77 3.22 18.93
N GLN A 255 -0.58 1.95 19.23
CA GLN A 255 0.67 1.46 19.81
C GLN A 255 1.86 1.82 18.91
N ALA A 256 1.76 1.56 17.61
CA ALA A 256 2.82 1.89 16.66
C ALA A 256 3.09 3.40 16.58
N LEU A 257 2.04 4.22 16.54
CA LEU A 257 2.16 5.68 16.48
C LEU A 257 2.72 6.29 17.78
N SER A 258 2.58 5.60 18.92
CA SER A 258 3.11 6.06 20.21
C SER A 258 4.61 5.87 20.35
N VAL A 259 5.25 5.07 19.50
CA VAL A 259 6.71 4.90 19.49
C VAL A 259 7.36 6.20 19.01
N THR A 260 8.24 6.77 19.84
CA THR A 260 8.84 8.08 19.61
C THR A 260 10.22 8.04 18.95
N THR A 261 10.86 6.87 18.91
CA THR A 261 12.20 6.70 18.31
C THR A 261 12.12 6.67 16.78
N CYS A 262 12.88 7.56 16.17
CA CYS A 262 13.03 7.57 14.71
C CYS A 262 14.25 6.71 14.32
N THR A 263 14.01 5.57 13.70
CA THR A 263 15.08 4.62 13.29
C THR A 263 15.17 4.41 11.78
N GLY A 264 14.29 5.05 10.99
CA GLY A 264 14.19 4.87 9.55
C GLY A 264 14.29 6.17 8.77
N LEU A 265 13.52 6.27 7.69
CA LEU A 265 13.51 7.42 6.78
C LEU A 265 13.10 8.75 7.42
N CYS A 266 12.48 8.74 8.59
CA CYS A 266 12.23 9.94 9.40
C CYS A 266 13.50 10.71 9.80
N GLN A 267 14.68 10.09 9.76
CA GLN A 267 15.97 10.74 10.02
C GLN A 267 16.34 11.79 8.95
N TYR A 268 15.66 11.79 7.82
CA TYR A 268 15.92 12.70 6.69
C TYR A 268 15.01 13.94 6.66
N TYR A 269 14.20 14.14 7.70
CA TYR A 269 13.35 15.35 7.85
C TYR A 269 14.14 16.58 8.24
#